data_56f2af68bd563e1f6126fcf414aa5952
#
_entry.id   56f2af68bd563e1f6126fcf414aa5952
#
_cell.length_a   1.000
_cell.length_b   1.000
_cell.length_c   1.000
_cell.angle_alpha   90.00
_cell.angle_beta   90.00
_cell.angle_gamma   90.00
#
_symmetry.space_group_name_H-M   'P 1'
#
loop_
_entity.id
_entity.type
_entity.pdbx_description
1 polymer ?
#
loop_
_entity_poly.entity_id
_entity_poly.type
_entity_poly.pdbx_seq_one_letter_code
_entity_poly.pdbx_strand_id
1 'polypeptide(L)'
;PDDWEMLYKIYAETSVRDGFAIRDESYYKTVWSTFNQPETLNLPTCEPLIAEVDGEPVAAIFVFYFGERAYYVYGMSTTNHRNKMPTYLLQWEAMKRAKERGCTVYDLWGAPEIFDESDDMWGVFRFKSGLGGEVVRTLGAWYYAPNPLWYKLYTELIPRVLDVMRSFGKKKT
;
A
#
# COMPACT_ATOMS: atom_id res chain seq x y z
N PRO A 1 8.48 18.47 0.63
CA PRO A 1 9.66 17.76 0.14
C PRO A 1 9.58 17.58 -1.35
N ASP A 2 10.72 17.82 -2.02
CA ASP A 2 10.81 17.79 -3.48
C ASP A 2 10.82 16.36 -4.05
N ASP A 3 10.66 15.34 -3.18
CA ASP A 3 10.84 13.94 -3.51
C ASP A 3 9.57 13.22 -4.05
N TRP A 4 8.41 13.89 -4.11
CA TRP A 4 7.17 13.24 -4.51
C TRP A 4 7.19 12.68 -5.93
N GLU A 5 7.83 13.39 -6.86
CA GLU A 5 7.96 12.95 -8.24
C GLU A 5 8.85 11.69 -8.33
N MET A 6 9.96 11.69 -7.62
CA MET A 6 10.87 10.53 -7.55
C MET A 6 10.15 9.33 -6.92
N LEU A 7 9.45 9.52 -5.81
CA LEU A 7 8.68 8.46 -5.16
C LEU A 7 7.59 7.89 -6.08
N TYR A 8 6.88 8.75 -6.81
CA TYR A 8 5.90 8.29 -7.78
C TYR A 8 6.53 7.48 -8.92
N LYS A 9 7.70 7.88 -9.43
CA LYS A 9 8.42 7.12 -10.47
C LYS A 9 8.77 5.71 -10.00
N ILE A 10 9.30 5.56 -8.78
CA ILE A 10 9.60 4.24 -8.19
C ILE A 10 8.31 3.43 -8.02
N TYR A 11 7.21 4.08 -7.63
CA TYR A 11 5.93 3.40 -7.46
C TYR A 11 5.34 2.95 -8.80
N ALA A 12 5.45 3.76 -9.84
CA ALA A 12 5.05 3.40 -11.20
C ALA A 12 5.87 2.22 -11.74
N GLU A 13 7.20 2.21 -11.55
CA GLU A 13 8.05 1.06 -11.89
C GLU A 13 7.60 -0.20 -11.15
N THR A 14 7.31 -0.09 -9.86
CA THR A 14 6.80 -1.20 -9.05
C THR A 14 5.49 -1.73 -9.59
N SER A 15 4.55 -0.85 -9.95
CA SER A 15 3.23 -1.24 -10.44
C SER A 15 3.30 -2.00 -11.76
N VAL A 16 4.17 -1.56 -12.68
CA VAL A 16 4.38 -2.23 -13.97
C VAL A 16 5.01 -3.62 -13.76
N ARG A 17 6.03 -3.68 -12.92
CA ARG A 17 6.72 -4.95 -12.62
C ARG A 17 5.81 -5.96 -11.94
N ASP A 18 5.02 -5.53 -10.96
CA ASP A 18 4.23 -6.41 -10.11
C ASP A 18 2.76 -6.55 -10.61
N GLY A 19 2.42 -5.86 -11.72
CA GLY A 19 1.18 -6.08 -12.47
C GLY A 19 -0.08 -5.48 -11.83
N PHE A 20 0.03 -4.46 -10.97
CA PHE A 20 -1.14 -3.81 -10.37
C PHE A 20 -1.36 -2.39 -10.92
N ALA A 21 -2.62 -1.94 -10.91
CA ALA A 21 -2.98 -0.61 -11.38
C ALA A 21 -2.76 0.44 -10.27
N ILE A 22 -2.20 1.58 -10.65
CA ILE A 22 -2.08 2.76 -9.79
C ILE A 22 -2.88 3.93 -10.37
N ARG A 23 -3.12 4.95 -9.54
CA ARG A 23 -3.68 6.23 -9.96
C ARG A 23 -2.60 7.14 -10.52
N ASP A 24 -3.01 8.30 -10.99
CA ASP A 24 -2.07 9.32 -11.47
C ASP A 24 -1.22 9.92 -10.34
N GLU A 25 -0.17 10.61 -10.73
CA GLU A 25 0.77 11.25 -9.82
C GLU A 25 0.11 12.28 -8.91
N SER A 26 -0.85 13.05 -9.42
CA SER A 26 -1.53 14.11 -8.68
C SER A 26 -2.32 13.56 -7.50
N TYR A 27 -2.93 12.38 -7.67
CA TYR A 27 -3.62 11.69 -6.58
C TYR A 27 -2.66 11.35 -5.44
N TYR A 28 -1.52 10.74 -5.74
CA TYR A 28 -0.55 10.34 -4.69
C TYR A 28 0.10 11.54 -4.04
N LYS A 29 0.48 12.57 -4.80
CA LYS A 29 0.98 13.83 -4.24
C LYS A 29 -0.02 14.43 -3.25
N THR A 30 -1.31 14.43 -3.59
CA THR A 30 -2.35 14.93 -2.70
C THR A 30 -2.45 14.09 -1.43
N VAL A 31 -2.51 12.76 -1.55
CA VAL A 31 -2.60 11.86 -0.38
C VAL A 31 -1.38 12.05 0.51
N TRP A 32 -0.18 11.91 -0.05
CA TRP A 32 1.05 11.95 0.74
C TRP A 32 1.28 13.32 1.40
N SER A 33 1.05 14.41 0.69
CA SER A 33 1.20 15.76 1.25
C SER A 33 0.15 16.07 2.33
N THR A 34 -1.08 15.57 2.17
CA THR A 34 -2.15 15.78 3.15
C THR A 34 -1.82 15.17 4.51
N PHE A 35 -1.20 13.99 4.51
CA PHE A 35 -0.85 13.29 5.74
C PHE A 35 0.59 13.53 6.21
N ASN A 36 1.46 14.06 5.36
CA ASN A 36 2.82 14.45 5.74
C ASN A 36 2.84 15.84 6.38
N GLN A 37 2.11 15.98 7.48
CA GLN A 37 2.02 17.18 8.28
C GLN A 37 2.74 16.99 9.61
N PRO A 38 3.17 18.08 10.29
CA PRO A 38 3.68 17.98 11.64
C PRO A 38 2.69 17.23 12.54
N GLU A 39 3.22 16.41 13.43
CA GLU A 39 2.42 15.62 14.35
C GLU A 39 1.54 16.55 15.21
N THR A 40 0.28 16.60 14.89
CA THR A 40 -0.75 17.30 15.69
C THR A 40 -1.56 16.25 16.41
N LEU A 41 -1.90 16.54 17.68
CA LEU A 41 -2.65 15.64 18.54
C LEU A 41 -3.92 15.11 17.84
N ASN A 42 -4.01 13.78 17.71
CA ASN A 42 -5.15 13.03 17.21
C ASN A 42 -5.45 13.10 15.69
N LEU A 43 -4.54 13.59 14.87
CA LEU A 43 -4.68 13.48 13.41
C LEU A 43 -3.79 12.37 12.84
N PRO A 44 -4.26 11.65 11.81
CA PRO A 44 -3.41 10.72 11.10
C PRO A 44 -2.21 11.44 10.45
N THR A 45 -1.03 10.89 10.60
CA THR A 45 0.19 11.39 9.94
C THR A 45 0.79 10.32 9.04
N CYS A 46 1.62 10.74 8.08
CA CYS A 46 2.31 9.85 7.17
C CYS A 46 3.79 10.19 7.13
N GLU A 47 4.65 9.17 7.20
CA GLU A 47 6.09 9.30 7.09
C GLU A 47 6.60 8.45 5.92
N PRO A 48 7.22 9.07 4.88
CA PRO A 48 7.97 8.33 3.88
C PRO A 48 9.34 7.93 4.42
N LEU A 49 9.74 6.69 4.22
CA LEU A 49 11.10 6.21 4.46
C LEU A 49 11.69 5.79 3.11
N ILE A 50 12.89 6.26 2.81
CA ILE A 50 13.60 6.03 1.55
C ILE A 50 14.90 5.29 1.84
N ALA A 51 15.16 4.22 1.12
CA ALA A 51 16.44 3.53 1.12
C ALA A 51 17.25 3.93 -0.12
N GLU A 52 18.51 4.25 0.10
CA GLU A 52 19.45 4.64 -0.94
C GLU A 52 20.64 3.69 -0.99
N VAL A 53 21.17 3.52 -2.19
CA VAL A 53 22.44 2.82 -2.41
C VAL A 53 23.31 3.74 -3.23
N ASP A 54 24.47 4.12 -2.67
CA ASP A 54 25.43 5.03 -3.29
C ASP A 54 24.80 6.38 -3.73
N GLY A 55 23.80 6.87 -2.96
CA GLY A 55 23.06 8.09 -3.23
C GLY A 55 21.90 7.93 -4.23
N GLU A 56 21.65 6.72 -4.75
CA GLU A 56 20.50 6.42 -5.60
C GLU A 56 19.33 5.88 -4.77
N PRO A 57 18.14 6.49 -4.80
CA PRO A 57 16.95 5.95 -4.17
C PRO A 57 16.49 4.65 -4.84
N VAL A 58 16.46 3.56 -4.08
CA VAL A 58 16.17 2.22 -4.60
C VAL A 58 14.88 1.58 -4.07
N ALA A 59 14.38 2.08 -2.95
CA ALA A 59 13.10 1.65 -2.39
C ALA A 59 12.53 2.74 -1.47
N ALA A 60 11.21 2.72 -1.32
CA ALA A 60 10.55 3.56 -0.33
C ALA A 60 9.31 2.86 0.23
N ILE A 61 8.94 3.26 1.44
CA ILE A 61 7.67 2.89 2.05
C ILE A 61 6.99 4.11 2.64
N PHE A 62 5.67 4.06 2.74
CA PHE A 62 4.88 5.05 3.46
C PHE A 62 4.21 4.39 4.66
N VAL A 63 4.52 4.90 5.84
CA VAL A 63 3.94 4.46 7.10
C VAL A 63 2.97 5.53 7.59
N PHE A 64 1.74 5.13 7.81
CA PHE A 64 0.71 6.00 8.37
C PHE A 64 0.57 5.70 9.86
N TYR A 65 0.41 6.74 10.65
CA TYR A 65 0.25 6.65 12.09
C TYR A 65 -1.10 7.21 12.50
N PHE A 66 -1.82 6.46 13.31
CA PHE A 66 -3.07 6.93 13.92
C PHE A 66 -3.32 6.22 15.26
N GLY A 67 -3.46 6.98 16.33
CA GLY A 67 -3.52 6.45 17.67
C GLY A 67 -2.29 5.61 18.01
N GLU A 68 -2.49 4.42 18.54
CA GLU A 68 -1.42 3.49 18.92
C GLU A 68 -1.03 2.52 17.79
N ARG A 69 -1.35 2.85 16.52
CA ARG A 69 -1.11 1.99 15.37
C ARG A 69 -0.29 2.67 14.30
N ALA A 70 0.63 1.92 13.73
CA ALA A 70 1.33 2.26 12.52
C ALA A 70 0.89 1.32 11.39
N TYR A 71 0.67 1.86 10.19
CA TYR A 71 0.15 1.13 9.03
C TYR A 71 1.11 1.23 7.86
N TYR A 72 1.60 0.10 7.38
CA TYR A 72 2.37 0.01 6.13
C TYR A 72 1.40 -0.01 4.95
N VAL A 73 1.17 1.13 4.30
CA VAL A 73 0.16 1.28 3.25
C VAL A 73 0.75 1.20 1.85
N TYR A 74 1.86 1.89 1.60
CA TYR A 74 2.51 1.88 0.30
C TYR A 74 3.95 1.39 0.42
N GLY A 75 4.34 0.50 -0.51
CA GLY A 75 5.70 0.04 -0.66
C GLY A 75 6.09 0.03 -2.12
N MET A 76 7.32 0.42 -2.40
CA MET A 76 7.85 0.52 -3.75
C MET A 76 9.35 0.24 -3.79
N SER A 77 9.81 -0.29 -4.90
CA SER A 77 11.25 -0.53 -5.11
C SER A 77 11.57 -0.55 -6.60
N THR A 78 12.76 -0.06 -6.94
CA THR A 78 13.32 -0.22 -8.28
C THR A 78 13.75 -1.68 -8.53
N THR A 79 14.07 -2.00 -9.76
CA THR A 79 14.72 -3.26 -10.12
C THR A 79 16.20 -3.30 -9.70
N ASN A 80 16.81 -2.11 -9.54
CA ASN A 80 18.20 -1.99 -9.14
C ASN A 80 18.41 -2.39 -7.68
N HIS A 81 19.55 -3.01 -7.40
CA HIS A 81 19.98 -3.35 -6.03
C HIS A 81 19.01 -4.20 -5.19
N ARG A 82 18.07 -4.93 -5.83
CA ARG A 82 17.12 -5.79 -5.11
C ARG A 82 17.80 -6.87 -4.26
N ASN A 83 18.99 -7.31 -4.67
CA ASN A 83 19.81 -8.27 -3.93
C ASN A 83 20.26 -7.75 -2.56
N LYS A 84 20.27 -6.41 -2.36
CA LYS A 84 20.55 -5.77 -1.06
C LYS A 84 19.33 -5.74 -0.14
N MET A 85 18.17 -6.21 -0.61
CA MET A 85 16.91 -6.35 0.14
C MET A 85 16.48 -5.03 0.86
N PRO A 86 16.49 -3.86 0.19
CA PRO A 86 16.25 -2.57 0.84
C PRO A 86 14.90 -2.47 1.52
N THR A 87 13.88 -3.18 1.03
CA THR A 87 12.53 -3.19 1.60
C THR A 87 12.49 -3.81 3.00
N TYR A 88 13.34 -4.79 3.29
CA TYR A 88 13.44 -5.36 4.64
C TYR A 88 14.06 -4.37 5.63
N LEU A 89 15.09 -3.65 5.21
CA LEU A 89 15.68 -2.58 6.02
C LEU A 89 14.65 -1.49 6.35
N LEU A 90 13.87 -1.07 5.34
CA LEU A 90 12.83 -0.06 5.54
C LEU A 90 11.75 -0.53 6.52
N GLN A 91 11.31 -1.78 6.43
CA GLN A 91 10.33 -2.33 7.38
C GLN A 91 10.87 -2.38 8.79
N TRP A 92 12.13 -2.80 8.95
CA TRP A 92 12.78 -2.82 10.26
C TRP A 92 12.87 -1.42 10.86
N GLU A 93 13.29 -0.44 10.07
CA GLU A 93 13.36 0.96 10.51
C GLU A 93 11.98 1.52 10.87
N ALA A 94 10.97 1.23 10.06
CA ALA A 94 9.59 1.64 10.31
C ALA A 94 9.05 1.06 11.62
N MET A 95 9.32 -0.21 11.92
CA MET A 95 8.91 -0.85 13.18
C MET A 95 9.57 -0.20 14.39
N LYS A 96 10.87 0.15 14.29
CA LYS A 96 11.56 0.87 15.36
C LYS A 96 10.92 2.23 15.62
N ARG A 97 10.72 3.02 14.56
CA ARG A 97 10.08 4.35 14.66
C ARG A 97 8.67 4.27 15.18
N ALA A 98 7.87 3.28 14.76
CA ALA A 98 6.56 3.04 15.29
C ALA A 98 6.60 2.77 16.81
N LYS A 99 7.53 1.94 17.25
CA LYS A 99 7.73 1.66 18.68
C LYS A 99 8.17 2.90 19.47
N GLU A 100 9.09 3.71 18.94
CA GLU A 100 9.55 4.95 19.53
C GLU A 100 8.43 5.99 19.67
N ARG A 101 7.45 5.99 18.74
CA ARG A 101 6.23 6.80 18.79
C ARG A 101 5.16 6.23 19.73
N GLY A 102 5.42 5.12 20.41
CA GLY A 102 4.48 4.48 21.34
C GLY A 102 3.41 3.61 20.65
N CYS A 103 3.56 3.29 19.38
CA CYS A 103 2.66 2.36 18.72
C CYS A 103 2.80 0.94 19.30
N THR A 104 1.67 0.32 19.58
CA THR A 104 1.58 -1.06 20.09
C THR A 104 1.33 -2.08 18.98
N VAL A 105 0.90 -1.60 17.80
CA VAL A 105 0.62 -2.43 16.62
C VAL A 105 1.28 -1.83 15.39
N TYR A 106 2.00 -2.66 14.65
CA TYR A 106 2.48 -2.37 13.30
C TYR A 106 1.69 -3.22 12.31
N ASP A 107 0.76 -2.61 11.59
CA ASP A 107 -0.16 -3.27 10.67
C ASP A 107 0.46 -3.32 9.28
N LEU A 108 0.75 -4.52 8.80
CA LEU A 108 1.30 -4.76 7.46
C LEU A 108 0.23 -4.65 6.35
N TRP A 109 -0.99 -4.23 6.68
CA TRP A 109 -2.11 -4.05 5.76
C TRP A 109 -2.61 -5.37 5.15
N GLY A 110 -3.15 -5.31 3.92
CA GLY A 110 -3.82 -6.44 3.28
C GLY A 110 -3.06 -7.76 3.26
N ALA A 111 -3.82 -8.85 3.30
CA ALA A 111 -3.37 -10.22 3.11
C ALA A 111 -4.19 -10.84 1.97
N PRO A 112 -3.71 -11.94 1.34
CA PRO A 112 -4.46 -12.65 0.31
C PRO A 112 -5.77 -13.22 0.86
N GLU A 113 -6.74 -13.41 0.00
CA GLU A 113 -7.99 -14.10 0.33
C GLU A 113 -7.75 -15.61 0.40
N ILE A 114 -6.94 -16.13 -0.52
CA ILE A 114 -6.54 -17.53 -0.60
C ILE A 114 -5.06 -17.64 -0.27
N PHE A 115 -4.72 -18.41 0.77
CA PHE A 115 -3.33 -18.54 1.25
C PHE A 115 -2.59 -19.63 0.47
N ASP A 116 -2.47 -19.45 -0.84
CA ASP A 116 -1.67 -20.31 -1.71
C ASP A 116 -1.08 -19.53 -2.90
N GLU A 117 -0.24 -20.19 -3.71
CA GLU A 117 0.50 -19.57 -4.81
C GLU A 117 -0.37 -19.07 -5.97
N SER A 118 -1.65 -19.44 -6.02
CA SER A 118 -2.59 -18.98 -7.05
C SER A 118 -3.13 -17.57 -6.80
N ASP A 119 -2.98 -17.04 -5.59
CA ASP A 119 -3.43 -15.69 -5.24
C ASP A 119 -2.39 -14.65 -5.69
N ASP A 120 -2.84 -13.59 -6.36
CA ASP A 120 -1.97 -12.50 -6.86
C ASP A 120 -1.17 -11.81 -5.74
N MET A 121 -1.66 -11.85 -4.50
CA MET A 121 -0.98 -11.30 -3.32
C MET A 121 -0.04 -12.29 -2.63
N TRP A 122 0.13 -13.51 -3.14
CA TRP A 122 0.99 -14.52 -2.49
C TRP A 122 2.42 -14.05 -2.24
N GLY A 123 3.03 -13.40 -3.24
CA GLY A 123 4.39 -12.85 -3.09
C GLY A 123 4.48 -11.80 -1.98
N VAL A 124 3.48 -10.93 -1.86
CA VAL A 124 3.37 -9.91 -0.82
C VAL A 124 3.17 -10.57 0.55
N PHE A 125 2.34 -11.61 0.61
CA PHE A 125 2.11 -12.36 1.85
C PHE A 125 3.38 -13.05 2.35
N ARG A 126 4.12 -13.72 1.46
CA ARG A 126 5.42 -14.33 1.82
C ARG A 126 6.42 -13.32 2.38
N PHE A 127 6.48 -12.13 1.79
CA PHE A 127 7.29 -11.03 2.31
C PHE A 127 6.86 -10.63 3.72
N LYS A 128 5.58 -10.42 3.96
CA LYS A 128 5.01 -10.03 5.26
C LYS A 128 5.18 -11.12 6.32
N SER A 129 4.95 -12.38 5.96
CA SER A 129 5.21 -13.55 6.82
C SER A 129 6.67 -13.63 7.26
N GLY A 130 7.62 -13.35 6.34
CA GLY A 130 9.04 -13.33 6.65
C GLY A 130 9.45 -12.27 7.68
N LEU A 131 8.60 -11.27 7.91
CA LEU A 131 8.77 -10.26 8.96
C LEU A 131 8.14 -10.68 10.30
N GLY A 132 7.56 -11.89 10.39
CA GLY A 132 6.87 -12.36 11.59
C GLY A 132 5.43 -11.86 11.73
N GLY A 133 4.83 -11.37 10.65
CA GLY A 133 3.44 -10.90 10.67
C GLY A 133 2.44 -12.04 10.88
N GLU A 134 1.44 -11.81 11.72
CA GLU A 134 0.30 -12.71 11.94
C GLU A 134 -0.92 -12.22 11.18
N VAL A 135 -1.65 -13.15 10.57
CA VAL A 135 -2.90 -12.83 9.86
C VAL A 135 -4.03 -12.66 10.85
N VAL A 136 -4.63 -11.47 10.87
CA VAL A 136 -5.79 -11.18 11.70
C VAL A 136 -7.03 -11.05 10.81
N ARG A 137 -8.06 -11.83 11.08
CA ARG A 137 -9.38 -11.67 10.46
C ARG A 137 -10.23 -10.72 11.29
N THR A 138 -10.69 -9.67 10.64
CA THR A 138 -11.68 -8.74 11.20
C THR A 138 -13.10 -9.18 10.82
N LEU A 139 -14.11 -8.50 11.33
CA LEU A 139 -15.51 -8.75 10.95
C LEU A 139 -15.82 -8.39 9.49
N GLY A 140 -14.85 -7.82 8.77
CA GLY A 140 -15.01 -7.39 7.38
C GLY A 140 -15.80 -6.09 7.24
N ALA A 141 -16.12 -5.74 5.99
CA ALA A 141 -16.93 -4.58 5.68
C ALA A 141 -18.41 -4.89 5.79
N TRP A 142 -19.15 -4.00 6.42
CA TRP A 142 -20.60 -4.09 6.58
C TRP A 142 -21.27 -3.01 5.76
N TYR A 143 -22.36 -3.39 5.08
CA TYR A 143 -23.14 -2.47 4.27
C TYR A 143 -24.52 -2.27 4.88
N TYR A 144 -24.92 -1.03 5.06
CA TYR A 144 -26.30 -0.66 5.30
C TYR A 144 -26.91 -0.14 3.98
N ALA A 145 -27.91 -0.81 3.48
CA ALA A 145 -28.56 -0.50 2.22
C ALA A 145 -29.91 0.21 2.46
N PRO A 146 -29.95 1.54 2.60
CA PRO A 146 -31.18 2.28 2.83
C PRO A 146 -32.16 2.17 1.65
N ASN A 147 -31.66 1.90 0.45
CA ASN A 147 -32.46 1.61 -0.73
C ASN A 147 -31.93 0.33 -1.42
N PRO A 148 -32.70 -0.79 -1.37
CA PRO A 148 -32.28 -2.05 -1.96
C PRO A 148 -32.06 -2.02 -3.47
N LEU A 149 -32.77 -1.15 -4.20
CA LEU A 149 -32.64 -1.01 -5.65
C LEU A 149 -31.27 -0.42 -6.02
N TRP A 150 -30.90 0.70 -5.38
CA TRP A 150 -29.57 1.32 -5.57
C TRP A 150 -28.43 0.41 -5.11
N TYR A 151 -28.66 -0.33 -4.03
CA TYR A 151 -27.68 -1.29 -3.56
C TYR A 151 -27.39 -2.38 -4.60
N LYS A 152 -28.44 -3.01 -5.16
CA LYS A 152 -28.29 -3.99 -6.25
C LYS A 152 -27.62 -3.41 -7.49
N LEU A 153 -28.00 -2.19 -7.87
CA LEU A 153 -27.37 -1.51 -9.00
C LEU A 153 -25.86 -1.37 -8.78
N TYR A 154 -25.45 -0.92 -7.59
CA TYR A 154 -24.07 -0.70 -7.25
C TYR A 154 -23.27 -2.00 -7.09
N THR A 155 -23.83 -3.01 -6.46
CA THR A 155 -23.12 -4.25 -6.13
C THR A 155 -23.14 -5.30 -7.25
N GLU A 156 -24.14 -5.28 -8.12
CA GLU A 156 -24.29 -6.29 -9.17
C GLU A 156 -24.05 -5.73 -10.58
N LEU A 157 -24.63 -4.57 -10.91
CA LEU A 157 -24.57 -4.04 -12.27
C LEU A 157 -23.26 -3.31 -12.54
N ILE A 158 -22.84 -2.42 -11.65
CA ILE A 158 -21.61 -1.65 -11.86
C ILE A 158 -20.37 -2.55 -11.96
N PRO A 159 -20.14 -3.57 -11.11
CA PRO A 159 -19.03 -4.49 -11.28
C PRO A 159 -19.02 -5.19 -12.63
N ARG A 160 -20.19 -5.67 -13.11
CA ARG A 160 -20.30 -6.33 -14.43
C ARG A 160 -19.93 -5.39 -15.57
N VAL A 161 -20.40 -4.15 -15.52
CA VAL A 161 -20.03 -3.13 -16.52
C VAL A 161 -18.52 -2.86 -16.50
N LEU A 162 -17.94 -2.72 -15.31
CA LEU A 162 -16.49 -2.49 -15.17
C LEU A 162 -15.67 -3.70 -15.66
N ASP A 163 -16.12 -4.92 -15.43
CA ASP A 163 -15.43 -6.12 -15.93
C ASP A 163 -15.48 -6.22 -17.45
N VAL A 164 -16.60 -5.88 -18.06
CA VAL A 164 -16.73 -5.76 -19.51
C VAL A 164 -15.78 -4.69 -20.06
N MET A 165 -15.75 -3.50 -19.45
CA MET A 165 -14.82 -2.42 -19.85
C MET A 165 -13.36 -2.83 -19.72
N ARG A 166 -12.97 -3.52 -18.64
CA ARG A 166 -11.62 -4.05 -18.45
C ARG A 166 -11.24 -5.09 -19.51
N SER A 167 -12.19 -5.95 -19.88
CA SER A 167 -11.96 -6.96 -20.93
C SER A 167 -11.69 -6.34 -22.31
N PHE A 168 -12.33 -5.21 -22.61
CA PHE A 168 -12.06 -4.45 -23.84
C PHE A 168 -10.73 -3.68 -23.80
N GLY A 169 -10.32 -3.19 -22.61
CA GLY A 169 -9.04 -2.52 -22.44
C GLY A 169 -7.83 -3.44 -22.63
N LYS A 170 -7.92 -4.69 -22.18
CA LYS A 170 -6.85 -5.70 -22.34
C LYS A 170 -6.65 -6.19 -23.79
N LYS A 171 -7.58 -5.94 -24.71
CA LYS A 171 -7.47 -6.31 -26.13
C LYS A 171 -6.76 -5.26 -27.01
N LYS A 172 -6.34 -4.13 -26.43
CA LYS A 172 -5.68 -3.02 -27.17
C LYS A 172 -4.18 -2.88 -26.88
N THR A 173 -3.61 -3.78 -26.12
CA THR A 173 -2.16 -3.94 -25.90
C THR A 173 -1.72 -5.29 -26.45
#